data_ced83e508782ad1e94f712e872462fb1
#
_entry.id   ced83e508782ad1e94f712e872462fb1
#
_cell.length_a   1.000
_cell.length_b   1.000
_cell.length_c   1.000
_cell.angle_alpha   90.00
_cell.angle_beta   90.00
_cell.angle_gamma   90.00
#
_symmetry.space_group_name_H-M   'P 1'
#
loop_
_entity.id
_entity.type
_entity.pdbx_description
1 polymer ?
#
loop_
_entity_poly.entity_id
_entity_poly.type
_entity_poly.pdbx_seq_one_letter_code
_entity_poly.pdbx_strand_id
1 'polypeptide(L)'
;GSHLDTVINGGEFDGILGVLGGLELIRSLNDEGVQTRRPLELIVFECEESSRFNIATLGSKVMCGKLGFEKLKEVRDFQGRAIGEIFAEFGIDLASIEKAKNLTPNYESFFELHIEQGPLLDNENIQIGVVSAIAAPHRFSVRVQGQAQHSGTTAMKYRHDALCAAAQIVLAVESIARENAANGMVATAGNCTVKPGVMNVVPGETTLLIDLRGIDLCTREAAYEQILAGISRIEAQRGVKCEIKQLAFDEPCALDGRLIKLIAQKAAALGLSHEIMPSGAGHDAMHMSALCPTAMIFIPSKDGISHNPAEFSSWSDIANGVNLLKSVVLETAERA
;
A
#
# COMPACT_ATOMS: atom_id res chain seq x y z
N GLY A 1 -1.52 -0.37 -16.67
CA GLY A 1 -2.61 0.40 -16.05
C GLY A 1 -2.25 0.90 -14.66
N SER A 2 -3.13 1.67 -14.07
CA SER A 2 -3.12 2.19 -12.70
C SER A 2 -4.48 2.81 -12.39
N HIS A 3 -4.59 3.71 -11.41
CA HIS A 3 -5.84 4.37 -10.99
C HIS A 3 -5.86 5.87 -11.30
N LEU A 4 -7.05 6.47 -11.28
CA LEU A 4 -7.27 7.92 -11.45
C LEU A 4 -7.83 8.61 -10.20
N ASP A 5 -8.38 7.84 -9.26
CA ASP A 5 -8.85 8.38 -7.99
C ASP A 5 -7.67 8.76 -7.09
N THR A 6 -7.90 9.68 -6.15
CA THR A 6 -6.89 10.22 -5.26
C THR A 6 -7.39 10.23 -3.82
N VAL A 7 -6.47 10.36 -2.85
CA VAL A 7 -6.82 10.70 -1.47
C VAL A 7 -7.38 12.13 -1.38
N ILE A 8 -8.07 12.45 -0.29
CA ILE A 8 -8.51 13.82 -0.02
C ILE A 8 -7.27 14.72 0.11
N ASN A 9 -7.23 15.81 -0.65
CA ASN A 9 -6.07 16.70 -0.77
C ASN A 9 -4.80 15.96 -1.25
N GLY A 10 -4.97 15.02 -2.19
CA GLY A 10 -3.87 14.34 -2.87
C GLY A 10 -3.10 15.23 -3.84
N GLY A 11 -2.09 14.64 -4.47
CA GLY A 11 -1.31 15.24 -5.55
C GLY A 11 -1.90 14.97 -6.94
N GLU A 12 -1.10 15.26 -7.96
CA GLU A 12 -1.50 15.15 -9.38
C GLU A 12 -0.82 13.96 -10.08
N PHE A 13 -0.03 13.16 -9.38
CA PHE A 13 0.83 12.13 -9.98
C PHE A 13 0.48 10.72 -9.53
N ASP A 14 0.05 10.57 -8.27
CA ASP A 14 -0.29 9.29 -7.65
C ASP A 14 -1.40 8.56 -8.44
N GLY A 15 -1.07 7.40 -9.01
CA GLY A 15 -1.92 6.62 -9.91
C GLY A 15 -2.10 7.23 -11.29
N ILE A 16 -2.40 8.53 -11.37
CA ILE A 16 -2.66 9.29 -12.60
C ILE A 16 -1.49 9.15 -13.58
N LEU A 17 -0.24 9.19 -13.08
CA LEU A 17 0.95 8.98 -13.90
C LEU A 17 0.91 7.66 -14.67
N GLY A 18 0.54 6.57 -14.02
CA GLY A 18 0.49 5.24 -14.63
C GLY A 18 -0.55 5.15 -15.74
N VAL A 19 -1.71 5.76 -15.53
CA VAL A 19 -2.78 5.83 -16.52
C VAL A 19 -2.37 6.68 -17.75
N LEU A 20 -1.87 7.91 -17.50
CA LEU A 20 -1.44 8.80 -18.59
C LEU A 20 -0.19 8.27 -19.29
N GLY A 21 0.74 7.64 -18.57
CA GLY A 21 1.91 6.98 -19.15
C GLY A 21 1.54 5.79 -20.04
N GLY A 22 0.55 4.99 -19.65
CA GLY A 22 0.00 3.93 -20.48
C GLY A 22 -0.72 4.45 -21.72
N LEU A 23 -1.46 5.55 -21.58
CA LEU A 23 -2.11 6.22 -22.73
C LEU A 23 -1.07 6.79 -23.71
N GLU A 24 -0.03 7.46 -23.20
CA GLU A 24 1.05 8.02 -24.03
C GLU A 24 1.83 6.92 -24.75
N LEU A 25 2.07 5.78 -24.08
CA LEU A 25 2.67 4.60 -24.70
C LEU A 25 1.86 4.17 -25.94
N ILE A 26 0.55 3.97 -25.81
CA ILE A 26 -0.31 3.55 -26.91
C ILE A 26 -0.33 4.61 -28.01
N ARG A 27 -0.43 5.89 -27.66
CA ARG A 27 -0.41 7.01 -28.58
C ARG A 27 0.90 7.06 -29.38
N SER A 28 2.05 6.95 -28.70
CA SER A 28 3.36 7.00 -29.36
C SER A 28 3.57 5.84 -30.34
N LEU A 29 3.06 4.63 -30.01
CA LEU A 29 3.12 3.49 -30.93
C LEU A 29 2.27 3.73 -32.19
N ASN A 30 1.08 4.32 -32.03
CA ASN A 30 0.24 4.70 -33.18
C ASN A 30 0.91 5.74 -34.06
N ASP A 31 1.50 6.79 -33.47
CA ASP A 31 2.21 7.85 -34.19
C ASP A 31 3.44 7.29 -34.94
N GLU A 32 4.11 6.30 -34.43
CA GLU A 32 5.24 5.60 -35.06
C GLU A 32 4.81 4.50 -36.04
N GLY A 33 3.52 4.19 -36.15
CA GLY A 33 2.99 3.13 -37.00
C GLY A 33 3.41 1.71 -36.54
N VAL A 34 3.75 1.54 -35.27
CA VAL A 34 4.16 0.24 -34.68
C VAL A 34 2.94 -0.60 -34.38
N GLN A 35 2.90 -1.81 -34.91
CA GLN A 35 1.89 -2.83 -34.60
C GLN A 35 2.54 -3.96 -33.77
N THR A 36 1.97 -4.22 -32.60
CA THR A 36 2.42 -5.29 -31.74
C THR A 36 1.76 -6.62 -32.08
N ARG A 37 2.41 -7.75 -31.86
CA ARG A 37 1.83 -9.08 -32.10
C ARG A 37 0.72 -9.41 -31.11
N ARG A 38 0.81 -8.91 -29.87
CA ARG A 38 -0.26 -9.00 -28.87
C ARG A 38 -0.96 -7.66 -28.73
N PRO A 39 -2.28 -7.66 -28.52
CA PRO A 39 -3.01 -6.42 -28.25
C PRO A 39 -2.54 -5.80 -26.94
N LEU A 40 -2.60 -4.49 -26.86
CA LEU A 40 -2.34 -3.71 -25.66
C LEU A 40 -3.65 -3.16 -25.11
N GLU A 41 -3.86 -3.29 -23.83
CA GLU A 41 -4.99 -2.73 -23.11
C GLU A 41 -4.52 -1.79 -22.03
N LEU A 42 -5.10 -0.60 -21.94
CA LEU A 42 -4.95 0.32 -20.81
C LEU A 42 -6.08 0.05 -19.83
N ILE A 43 -5.74 -0.36 -18.63
CA ILE A 43 -6.71 -0.57 -17.55
C ILE A 43 -6.63 0.60 -16.58
N VAL A 44 -7.79 1.23 -16.35
CA VAL A 44 -7.96 2.30 -15.35
C VAL A 44 -8.77 1.68 -14.21
N PHE A 45 -8.13 1.48 -13.06
CA PHE A 45 -8.80 0.98 -11.88
C PHE A 45 -9.51 2.10 -11.15
N GLU A 46 -10.68 1.80 -10.60
CA GLU A 46 -11.47 2.72 -9.79
C GLU A 46 -11.36 2.37 -8.32
N CYS A 47 -11.31 3.42 -7.48
CA CYS A 47 -11.27 3.30 -6.03
C CYS A 47 -10.08 2.44 -5.54
N GLU A 48 -8.87 2.73 -6.04
CA GLU A 48 -7.63 2.21 -5.47
C GLU A 48 -7.46 2.75 -4.05
N GLU A 49 -7.65 4.04 -3.91
CA GLU A 49 -7.59 4.73 -2.64
C GLU A 49 -8.79 4.40 -1.74
N SER A 50 -8.51 4.17 -0.49
CA SER A 50 -9.55 3.86 0.49
C SER A 50 -10.44 5.06 0.87
N SER A 51 -10.27 6.21 0.22
CA SER A 51 -10.87 7.50 0.56
C SER A 51 -12.38 7.50 0.62
N ARG A 52 -13.03 6.77 -0.27
CA ARG A 52 -14.50 6.77 -0.36
C ARG A 52 -15.15 5.61 0.37
N PHE A 53 -14.62 4.40 0.20
CA PHE A 53 -15.27 3.17 0.69
C PHE A 53 -14.51 2.50 1.83
N ASN A 54 -13.44 3.11 2.32
CA ASN A 54 -12.57 2.53 3.34
C ASN A 54 -12.02 1.13 2.97
N ILE A 55 -11.95 0.85 1.68
CA ILE A 55 -11.39 -0.36 1.08
C ILE A 55 -10.42 0.09 -0.01
N ALA A 56 -9.14 -0.20 0.16
CA ALA A 56 -8.13 0.07 -0.85
C ALA A 56 -8.19 -0.96 -1.99
N THR A 57 -7.74 -0.56 -3.18
CA THR A 57 -7.62 -1.41 -4.38
C THR A 57 -8.94 -2.11 -4.76
N LEU A 58 -10.07 -1.41 -4.58
CA LEU A 58 -11.40 -2.01 -4.72
C LEU A 58 -11.63 -2.52 -6.15
N GLY A 59 -11.27 -1.73 -7.16
CA GLY A 59 -11.45 -2.08 -8.56
C GLY A 59 -10.68 -3.34 -8.96
N SER A 60 -9.38 -3.40 -8.64
CA SER A 60 -8.57 -4.57 -8.95
C SER A 60 -8.94 -5.80 -8.11
N LYS A 61 -9.33 -5.63 -6.85
CA LYS A 61 -9.87 -6.74 -6.02
C LYS A 61 -11.11 -7.37 -6.65
N VAL A 62 -12.02 -6.55 -7.18
CA VAL A 62 -13.22 -7.04 -7.88
C VAL A 62 -12.83 -7.74 -9.18
N MET A 63 -12.02 -7.10 -10.02
CA MET A 63 -11.56 -7.66 -11.29
C MET A 63 -10.85 -9.00 -11.13
N CYS A 64 -9.98 -9.12 -10.12
CA CYS A 64 -9.21 -10.33 -9.83
C CYS A 64 -10.00 -11.35 -8.98
N GLY A 65 -11.27 -11.08 -8.67
CA GLY A 65 -12.13 -11.98 -7.91
C GLY A 65 -11.78 -12.14 -6.43
N LYS A 66 -10.94 -11.26 -5.89
CA LYS A 66 -10.57 -11.23 -4.46
C LYS A 66 -11.67 -10.61 -3.59
N LEU A 67 -12.50 -9.74 -4.16
CA LEU A 67 -13.72 -9.24 -3.53
C LEU A 67 -14.95 -9.80 -4.26
N GLY A 68 -15.66 -10.72 -3.61
CA GLY A 68 -16.85 -11.35 -4.18
C GLY A 68 -18.05 -10.40 -4.23
N PHE A 69 -18.97 -10.65 -5.16
CA PHE A 69 -20.16 -9.85 -5.41
C PHE A 69 -21.03 -9.62 -4.16
N GLU A 70 -21.22 -10.65 -3.33
CA GLU A 70 -22.01 -10.51 -2.11
C GLU A 70 -21.40 -9.51 -1.11
N LYS A 71 -20.07 -9.55 -0.93
CA LYS A 71 -19.37 -8.56 -0.11
C LYS A 71 -19.40 -7.17 -0.74
N LEU A 72 -19.31 -7.07 -2.08
CA LEU A 72 -19.39 -5.80 -2.78
C LEU A 72 -20.72 -5.10 -2.54
N LYS A 73 -21.84 -5.83 -2.50
CA LYS A 73 -23.17 -5.26 -2.18
C LYS A 73 -23.26 -4.63 -0.78
N GLU A 74 -22.45 -5.11 0.16
CA GLU A 74 -22.41 -4.60 1.53
C GLU A 74 -21.56 -3.33 1.67
N VAL A 75 -20.73 -3.03 0.66
CA VAL A 75 -19.83 -1.87 0.69
C VAL A 75 -20.63 -0.57 0.70
N ARG A 76 -20.26 0.33 1.59
CA ARG A 76 -20.86 1.65 1.73
C ARG A 76 -19.78 2.73 1.78
N ASP A 77 -20.12 3.90 1.26
CA ASP A 77 -19.25 5.06 1.40
C ASP A 77 -19.32 5.64 2.83
N PHE A 78 -18.50 6.65 3.10
CA PHE A 78 -18.46 7.33 4.40
C PHE A 78 -19.76 8.07 4.76
N GLN A 79 -20.69 8.25 3.82
CA GLN A 79 -22.04 8.80 4.05
C GLN A 79 -23.07 7.70 4.30
N GLY A 80 -22.68 6.42 4.25
CA GLY A 80 -23.54 5.25 4.43
C GLY A 80 -24.30 4.82 3.18
N ARG A 81 -24.03 5.43 2.00
CA ARG A 81 -24.64 5.07 0.73
C ARG A 81 -24.07 3.75 0.21
N ALA A 82 -24.92 2.87 -0.26
CA ALA A 82 -24.48 1.61 -0.84
C ALA A 82 -23.76 1.83 -2.17
N ILE A 83 -22.72 1.04 -2.44
CA ILE A 83 -21.95 1.13 -3.69
C ILE A 83 -22.85 0.93 -4.92
N GLY A 84 -23.85 0.05 -4.83
CA GLY A 84 -24.81 -0.18 -5.92
C GLY A 84 -25.67 1.04 -6.26
N GLU A 85 -26.05 1.86 -5.27
CA GLU A 85 -26.77 3.12 -5.49
C GLU A 85 -25.87 4.12 -6.25
N ILE A 86 -24.59 4.16 -5.88
CA ILE A 86 -23.60 5.05 -6.50
C ILE A 86 -23.35 4.63 -7.95
N PHE A 87 -23.15 3.35 -8.20
CA PHE A 87 -22.92 2.82 -9.56
C PHE A 87 -24.12 3.07 -10.47
N ALA A 88 -25.35 2.94 -9.94
CA ALA A 88 -26.58 3.20 -10.71
C ALA A 88 -26.64 4.67 -11.20
N GLU A 89 -26.10 5.64 -10.45
CA GLU A 89 -26.01 7.05 -10.88
C GLU A 89 -25.14 7.23 -12.14
N PHE A 90 -24.17 6.34 -12.34
CA PHE A 90 -23.31 6.29 -13.53
C PHE A 90 -23.82 5.30 -14.61
N GLY A 91 -25.03 4.78 -14.44
CA GLY A 91 -25.62 3.81 -15.38
C GLY A 91 -25.01 2.41 -15.31
N ILE A 92 -24.27 2.09 -14.26
CA ILE A 92 -23.65 0.79 -14.06
C ILE A 92 -24.54 -0.08 -13.17
N ASP A 93 -24.99 -1.20 -13.72
CA ASP A 93 -25.66 -2.23 -12.93
C ASP A 93 -24.60 -3.07 -12.18
N LEU A 94 -24.70 -3.11 -10.86
CA LEU A 94 -23.79 -3.86 -10.00
C LEU A 94 -23.78 -5.38 -10.39
N ALA A 95 -24.89 -5.94 -10.85
CA ALA A 95 -24.97 -7.32 -11.32
C ALA A 95 -24.17 -7.56 -12.61
N SER A 96 -23.89 -6.53 -13.40
CA SER A 96 -23.04 -6.64 -14.59
C SER A 96 -21.59 -6.93 -14.27
N ILE A 97 -21.12 -6.48 -13.11
CA ILE A 97 -19.75 -6.69 -12.61
C ILE A 97 -19.48 -8.18 -12.37
N GLU A 98 -20.45 -8.91 -11.83
CA GLU A 98 -20.31 -10.36 -11.63
C GLU A 98 -20.13 -11.11 -12.96
N LYS A 99 -20.81 -10.65 -14.01
CA LYS A 99 -20.68 -11.21 -15.36
C LYS A 99 -19.33 -10.84 -15.98
N ALA A 100 -18.85 -9.62 -15.74
CA ALA A 100 -17.57 -9.15 -16.28
C ALA A 100 -16.36 -9.94 -15.77
N LYS A 101 -16.41 -10.47 -14.54
CA LYS A 101 -15.37 -11.35 -13.98
C LYS A 101 -15.01 -12.53 -14.88
N ASN A 102 -15.99 -13.09 -15.59
CA ASN A 102 -15.78 -14.21 -16.51
C ASN A 102 -15.24 -13.79 -17.88
N LEU A 103 -15.13 -12.48 -18.12
CA LEU A 103 -14.64 -11.89 -19.37
C LEU A 103 -13.20 -11.39 -19.27
N THR A 104 -12.55 -11.56 -18.11
CA THR A 104 -11.17 -11.14 -17.93
C THR A 104 -10.27 -11.90 -18.91
N PRO A 105 -9.58 -11.20 -19.84
CA PRO A 105 -8.69 -11.85 -20.79
C PRO A 105 -7.54 -12.60 -20.13
N ASN A 106 -6.94 -13.53 -20.86
CA ASN A 106 -5.68 -14.14 -20.49
C ASN A 106 -4.55 -13.15 -20.80
N TYR A 107 -4.16 -12.36 -19.82
CA TYR A 107 -3.06 -11.41 -19.99
C TYR A 107 -1.70 -12.11 -19.99
N GLU A 108 -0.82 -11.72 -20.91
CA GLU A 108 0.57 -12.18 -20.95
C GLU A 108 1.38 -11.58 -19.80
N SER A 109 1.14 -10.29 -19.53
CA SER A 109 1.77 -9.54 -18.45
C SER A 109 0.99 -8.27 -18.13
N PHE A 110 1.19 -7.75 -16.92
CA PHE A 110 0.70 -6.45 -16.49
C PHE A 110 1.86 -5.58 -16.01
N PHE A 111 1.83 -4.30 -16.39
CA PHE A 111 2.81 -3.31 -15.98
C PHE A 111 2.13 -2.08 -15.38
N GLU A 112 2.64 -1.62 -14.25
CA GLU A 112 2.21 -0.39 -13.61
C GLU A 112 3.40 0.57 -13.48
N LEU A 113 3.28 1.76 -14.06
CA LEU A 113 4.19 2.88 -13.84
C LEU A 113 3.62 3.72 -12.71
N HIS A 114 4.45 4.07 -11.73
CA HIS A 114 4.00 4.83 -10.57
C HIS A 114 5.11 5.75 -10.04
N ILE A 115 4.75 6.72 -9.22
CA ILE A 115 5.71 7.46 -8.40
C ILE A 115 6.15 6.58 -7.22
N GLU A 116 7.36 6.81 -6.68
CA GLU A 116 7.87 6.04 -5.53
C GLU A 116 7.03 6.24 -4.26
N GLN A 117 6.42 7.39 -4.09
CA GLN A 117 5.77 7.83 -2.85
C GLN A 117 6.73 7.84 -1.63
N GLY A 118 8.00 7.81 -1.89
CA GLY A 118 9.09 7.75 -0.90
C GLY A 118 10.30 8.57 -1.34
N PRO A 119 11.27 8.77 -0.45
CA PRO A 119 12.38 9.70 -0.68
C PRO A 119 13.65 9.05 -1.23
N LEU A 120 13.67 7.73 -1.47
CA LEU A 120 14.93 7.01 -1.74
C LEU A 120 15.50 7.41 -3.10
N LEU A 121 14.69 7.34 -4.16
CA LEU A 121 15.17 7.62 -5.52
C LEU A 121 15.64 9.08 -5.66
N ASP A 122 14.89 10.02 -5.09
CA ASP A 122 15.23 11.45 -5.11
C ASP A 122 16.53 11.73 -4.33
N ASN A 123 16.64 11.23 -3.09
CA ASN A 123 17.80 11.43 -2.24
C ASN A 123 19.09 10.81 -2.80
N GLU A 124 18.96 9.68 -3.48
CA GLU A 124 20.10 8.94 -4.03
C GLU A 124 20.40 9.29 -5.50
N ASN A 125 19.61 10.18 -6.09
CA ASN A 125 19.69 10.58 -7.51
C ASN A 125 19.58 9.37 -8.45
N ILE A 126 18.67 8.44 -8.14
CA ILE A 126 18.36 7.26 -8.95
C ILE A 126 17.11 7.56 -9.79
N GLN A 127 17.19 7.30 -11.09
CA GLN A 127 16.15 7.68 -12.05
C GLN A 127 14.97 6.69 -12.08
N ILE A 128 15.20 5.42 -11.73
CA ILE A 128 14.22 4.34 -11.85
C ILE A 128 14.26 3.42 -10.64
N GLY A 129 13.12 3.17 -10.04
CA GLY A 129 12.91 2.06 -9.12
C GLY A 129 12.32 0.84 -9.85
N VAL A 130 12.99 -0.29 -9.76
CA VAL A 130 12.46 -1.57 -10.27
C VAL A 130 11.82 -2.30 -9.11
N VAL A 131 10.51 -2.37 -9.07
CA VAL A 131 9.80 -2.89 -7.91
C VAL A 131 9.91 -4.41 -7.82
N SER A 132 10.42 -4.92 -6.70
CA SER A 132 10.61 -6.36 -6.47
C SER A 132 9.43 -7.02 -5.78
N ALA A 133 8.77 -6.30 -4.89
CA ALA A 133 7.63 -6.77 -4.11
C ALA A 133 6.79 -5.58 -3.65
N ILE A 134 5.52 -5.83 -3.38
CA ILE A 134 4.58 -4.87 -2.80
C ILE A 134 4.32 -5.29 -1.36
N ALA A 135 4.63 -4.39 -0.42
CA ALA A 135 4.39 -4.62 1.00
C ALA A 135 2.88 -4.63 1.30
N ALA A 136 2.51 -5.38 2.31
CA ALA A 136 1.13 -5.40 2.77
C ALA A 136 1.02 -5.16 4.26
N PRO A 137 -0.04 -4.46 4.72
CA PRO A 137 -0.23 -4.14 6.11
C PRO A 137 -0.81 -5.32 6.92
N HIS A 138 -0.35 -5.42 8.17
CA HIS A 138 -1.06 -6.06 9.26
C HIS A 138 -1.37 -4.97 10.28
N ARG A 139 -2.61 -4.48 10.29
CA ARG A 139 -3.05 -3.40 11.17
C ARG A 139 -3.81 -3.97 12.35
N PHE A 140 -3.48 -3.48 13.53
CA PHE A 140 -4.13 -3.91 14.76
C PHE A 140 -4.19 -2.79 15.79
N SER A 141 -5.13 -2.89 16.73
CA SER A 141 -5.19 -2.02 17.90
C SER A 141 -4.77 -2.78 19.14
N VAL A 142 -4.13 -2.06 20.06
CA VAL A 142 -3.80 -2.56 21.40
C VAL A 142 -4.48 -1.66 22.42
N ARG A 143 -5.47 -2.19 23.12
CA ARG A 143 -6.14 -1.52 24.23
C ARG A 143 -5.50 -1.97 25.53
N VAL A 144 -4.81 -1.05 26.19
CA VAL A 144 -4.14 -1.26 27.48
C VAL A 144 -5.07 -0.78 28.59
N GLN A 145 -5.43 -1.67 29.48
CA GLN A 145 -6.28 -1.41 30.65
C GLN A 145 -5.43 -1.45 31.93
N GLY A 146 -5.31 -0.31 32.57
CA GLY A 146 -4.68 -0.12 33.86
C GLY A 146 -5.69 0.34 34.90
N GLN A 147 -5.27 1.23 35.81
CA GLN A 147 -6.13 1.75 36.87
C GLN A 147 -5.99 3.28 37.00
N ALA A 148 -7.07 4.01 36.76
CA ALA A 148 -7.09 5.45 36.98
C ALA A 148 -7.04 5.74 38.48
N GLN A 149 -6.10 6.60 38.91
CA GLN A 149 -5.87 6.95 40.30
C GLN A 149 -5.35 8.39 40.41
N HIS A 150 -5.42 8.97 41.59
CA HIS A 150 -4.91 10.31 41.84
C HIS A 150 -3.38 10.35 41.69
N SER A 151 -2.86 11.21 40.79
CA SER A 151 -1.44 11.24 40.41
C SER A 151 -0.50 11.62 41.56
N GLY A 152 -0.93 12.42 42.52
CA GLY A 152 -0.11 12.87 43.64
C GLY A 152 -0.11 11.92 44.88
N THR A 153 -1.22 11.20 45.12
CA THR A 153 -1.37 10.36 46.31
C THR A 153 -1.08 8.88 46.07
N THR A 154 -1.13 8.44 44.80
CA THR A 154 -0.81 7.04 44.48
C THR A 154 0.69 6.87 44.31
N ALA A 155 1.34 6.17 45.25
CA ALA A 155 2.76 5.90 45.19
C ALA A 155 3.12 5.04 43.96
N MET A 156 4.33 5.26 43.39
CA MET A 156 4.77 4.63 42.14
C MET A 156 4.60 3.10 42.09
N LYS A 157 4.89 2.42 43.21
CA LYS A 157 4.83 0.96 43.32
C LYS A 157 3.40 0.36 43.26
N TYR A 158 2.37 1.19 43.34
CA TYR A 158 0.96 0.76 43.32
C TYR A 158 0.24 1.18 42.03
N ARG A 159 0.99 1.76 41.07
CA ARG A 159 0.40 2.23 39.80
C ARG A 159 0.32 1.12 38.77
N HIS A 160 -0.84 1.02 38.16
CA HIS A 160 -1.08 0.25 36.94
C HIS A 160 -1.33 1.25 35.81
N ASP A 161 -0.28 1.94 35.36
CA ASP A 161 -0.31 3.07 34.43
C ASP A 161 -0.40 2.55 33.00
N ALA A 162 -1.57 2.75 32.38
CA ALA A 162 -1.82 2.31 31.00
C ALA A 162 -0.97 3.05 29.97
N LEU A 163 -0.68 4.35 30.19
CA LEU A 163 0.13 5.13 29.24
C LEU A 163 1.61 4.73 29.30
N CYS A 164 2.15 4.50 30.49
CA CYS A 164 3.52 4.00 30.62
C CYS A 164 3.70 2.62 30.00
N ALA A 165 2.68 1.74 30.10
CA ALA A 165 2.70 0.45 29.40
C ALA A 165 2.62 0.63 27.89
N ALA A 166 1.72 1.49 27.39
CA ALA A 166 1.59 1.80 25.97
C ALA A 166 2.88 2.39 25.38
N ALA A 167 3.57 3.27 26.09
CA ALA A 167 4.86 3.83 25.67
C ALA A 167 5.92 2.73 25.47
N GLN A 168 5.99 1.75 26.37
CA GLN A 168 6.88 0.59 26.19
C GLN A 168 6.50 -0.26 24.98
N ILE A 169 5.20 -0.44 24.72
CA ILE A 169 4.73 -1.16 23.52
C ILE A 169 5.16 -0.43 22.27
N VAL A 170 5.00 0.90 22.19
CA VAL A 170 5.44 1.73 21.04
C VAL A 170 6.93 1.53 20.76
N LEU A 171 7.77 1.63 21.80
CA LEU A 171 9.23 1.42 21.67
C LEU A 171 9.58 -0.01 21.27
N ALA A 172 8.85 -1.01 21.77
CA ALA A 172 9.07 -2.40 21.36
C ALA A 172 8.71 -2.64 19.89
N VAL A 173 7.60 -2.06 19.42
CA VAL A 173 7.19 -2.12 18.00
C VAL A 173 8.25 -1.48 17.10
N GLU A 174 8.76 -0.30 17.46
CA GLU A 174 9.83 0.37 16.73
C GLU A 174 11.12 -0.47 16.69
N SER A 175 11.54 -1.02 17.83
CA SER A 175 12.76 -1.86 17.92
C SER A 175 12.68 -3.07 17.00
N ILE A 176 11.55 -3.79 17.05
CA ILE A 176 11.34 -4.99 16.23
C ILE A 176 11.36 -4.63 14.73
N ALA A 177 10.73 -3.51 14.35
CA ALA A 177 10.76 -3.06 12.97
C ALA A 177 12.18 -2.69 12.51
N ARG A 178 12.95 -1.98 13.35
CA ARG A 178 14.35 -1.64 13.05
C ARG A 178 15.25 -2.87 12.89
N GLU A 179 15.08 -3.89 13.73
CA GLU A 179 15.80 -5.16 13.65
C GLU A 179 15.51 -5.93 12.36
N ASN A 180 14.34 -5.71 11.75
CA ASN A 180 13.89 -6.35 10.53
C ASN A 180 13.88 -5.41 9.31
N ALA A 181 14.43 -4.19 9.42
CA ALA A 181 14.41 -3.19 8.34
C ALA A 181 15.12 -3.69 7.06
N ALA A 182 16.20 -4.46 7.19
CA ALA A 182 16.91 -5.07 6.05
C ALA A 182 16.03 -6.05 5.25
N ASN A 183 14.93 -6.54 5.84
CA ASN A 183 13.95 -7.41 5.20
C ASN A 183 12.75 -6.61 4.64
N GLY A 184 12.86 -5.29 4.48
CA GLY A 184 11.79 -4.44 3.96
C GLY A 184 10.62 -4.26 4.93
N MET A 185 10.88 -4.32 6.25
CA MET A 185 9.85 -4.15 7.27
C MET A 185 9.81 -2.72 7.80
N VAL A 186 8.59 -2.20 7.98
CA VAL A 186 8.33 -0.94 8.69
C VAL A 186 7.17 -1.13 9.66
N ALA A 187 7.19 -0.40 10.79
CA ALA A 187 6.06 -0.38 11.71
C ALA A 187 5.88 1.02 12.32
N THR A 188 4.63 1.39 12.51
CA THR A 188 4.25 2.70 13.04
C THR A 188 3.13 2.54 14.06
N ALA A 189 3.30 3.11 15.25
CA ALA A 189 2.20 3.37 16.17
C ALA A 189 1.63 4.77 15.83
N GLY A 190 0.64 4.79 14.92
CA GLY A 190 0.13 6.02 14.31
C GLY A 190 -0.89 6.79 15.16
N ASN A 191 -1.41 6.17 16.22
CA ASN A 191 -2.36 6.82 17.12
C ASN A 191 -2.19 6.31 18.55
N CYS A 192 -2.38 7.21 19.51
CA CYS A 192 -2.40 6.90 20.94
C CYS A 192 -3.49 7.72 21.64
N THR A 193 -4.56 7.06 22.04
CA THR A 193 -5.68 7.68 22.76
C THR A 193 -5.63 7.32 24.23
N VAL A 194 -5.62 8.32 25.13
CA VAL A 194 -5.43 8.16 26.57
C VAL A 194 -6.71 8.57 27.32
N LYS A 195 -7.12 7.76 28.30
CA LYS A 195 -8.25 8.09 29.19
C LYS A 195 -7.82 8.02 30.68
N PRO A 196 -8.28 9.00 31.48
CA PRO A 196 -9.15 10.13 31.14
C PRO A 196 -8.46 11.29 30.43
N GLY A 197 -7.13 11.26 30.20
CA GLY A 197 -6.39 12.28 29.47
C GLY A 197 -6.23 13.60 30.25
N VAL A 198 -6.15 13.54 31.55
CA VAL A 198 -5.99 14.71 32.44
C VAL A 198 -4.73 14.60 33.29
N MET A 199 -4.09 15.72 33.56
CA MET A 199 -2.73 15.78 34.16
C MET A 199 -2.64 15.19 35.57
N ASN A 200 -3.69 15.27 36.36
CA ASN A 200 -3.71 14.87 37.76
C ASN A 200 -4.27 13.47 38.03
N VAL A 201 -4.42 12.64 36.98
CA VAL A 201 -4.88 11.26 37.08
C VAL A 201 -3.91 10.33 36.37
N VAL A 202 -3.51 9.24 37.04
CA VAL A 202 -2.77 8.12 36.41
C VAL A 202 -3.65 7.53 35.32
N PRO A 203 -3.20 7.42 34.05
CA PRO A 203 -4.02 6.88 32.96
C PRO A 203 -4.52 5.47 33.22
N GLY A 204 -5.86 5.32 33.15
CA GLY A 204 -6.53 4.04 33.36
C GLY A 204 -6.73 3.21 32.09
N GLU A 205 -6.73 3.87 30.92
CA GLU A 205 -6.86 3.20 29.63
C GLU A 205 -6.06 3.93 28.58
N THR A 206 -5.40 3.17 27.68
CA THR A 206 -4.75 3.70 26.49
C THR A 206 -5.02 2.79 25.32
N THR A 207 -5.33 3.35 24.15
CA THR A 207 -5.51 2.61 22.89
C THR A 207 -4.48 3.06 21.88
N LEU A 208 -3.71 2.11 21.35
CA LEU A 208 -2.76 2.30 20.25
C LEU A 208 -3.37 1.75 18.95
N LEU A 209 -3.09 2.42 17.82
CA LEU A 209 -3.31 1.88 16.47
C LEU A 209 -1.95 1.66 15.83
N ILE A 210 -1.69 0.43 15.40
CA ILE A 210 -0.39 0.00 14.87
C ILE A 210 -0.56 -0.49 13.44
N ASP A 211 0.31 0.01 12.55
CA ASP A 211 0.47 -0.42 11.16
C ASP A 211 1.84 -1.11 11.03
N LEU A 212 1.85 -2.43 10.86
CA LEU A 212 3.03 -3.24 10.60
C LEU A 212 3.00 -3.67 9.14
N ARG A 213 4.05 -3.37 8.37
CA ARG A 213 4.16 -3.73 6.97
C ARG A 213 5.43 -4.51 6.70
N GLY A 214 5.35 -5.43 5.75
CA GLY A 214 6.49 -6.22 5.28
C GLY A 214 6.26 -6.75 3.88
N ILE A 215 7.34 -7.08 3.19
CA ILE A 215 7.34 -7.62 1.82
C ILE A 215 7.33 -9.16 1.78
N ASP A 216 7.56 -9.79 2.92
CA ASP A 216 7.51 -11.24 3.10
C ASP A 216 6.56 -11.57 4.25
N LEU A 217 5.60 -12.45 3.99
CA LEU A 217 4.56 -12.81 4.93
C LEU A 217 5.14 -13.48 6.19
N CYS A 218 6.07 -14.42 6.00
CA CYS A 218 6.62 -15.18 7.12
C CYS A 218 7.40 -14.29 8.08
N THR A 219 8.24 -13.40 7.54
CA THR A 219 9.03 -12.44 8.32
C THR A 219 8.12 -11.45 9.04
N ARG A 220 7.08 -10.93 8.39
CA ARG A 220 6.13 -10.00 9.00
C ARG A 220 5.35 -10.65 10.14
N GLU A 221 4.84 -11.87 9.94
CA GLU A 221 4.10 -12.58 10.99
C GLU A 221 5.03 -12.99 12.15
N ALA A 222 6.28 -13.36 11.88
CA ALA A 222 7.25 -13.60 12.95
C ALA A 222 7.52 -12.35 13.80
N ALA A 223 7.58 -11.17 13.17
CA ALA A 223 7.69 -9.90 13.90
C ALA A 223 6.41 -9.57 14.69
N TYR A 224 5.24 -9.84 14.12
CA TYR A 224 3.98 -9.71 14.85
C TYR A 224 3.94 -10.57 16.12
N GLU A 225 4.36 -11.83 16.04
CA GLU A 225 4.46 -12.71 17.21
C GLU A 225 5.47 -12.20 18.26
N GLN A 226 6.59 -11.60 17.83
CA GLN A 226 7.53 -10.93 18.74
C GLN A 226 6.89 -9.74 19.45
N ILE A 227 6.07 -8.95 18.73
CA ILE A 227 5.31 -7.84 19.31
C ILE A 227 4.33 -8.38 20.38
N LEU A 228 3.58 -9.44 20.08
CA LEU A 228 2.65 -10.06 21.03
C LEU A 228 3.36 -10.56 22.29
N ALA A 229 4.50 -11.22 22.13
CA ALA A 229 5.33 -11.66 23.25
C ALA A 229 5.87 -10.47 24.08
N GLY A 230 6.23 -9.36 23.40
CA GLY A 230 6.60 -8.11 24.05
C GLY A 230 5.46 -7.52 24.89
N ILE A 231 4.27 -7.46 24.33
CA ILE A 231 3.05 -6.98 25.01
C ILE A 231 2.78 -7.83 26.26
N SER A 232 2.82 -9.15 26.14
CA SER A 232 2.57 -10.06 27.28
C SER A 232 3.58 -9.86 28.43
N ARG A 233 4.86 -9.59 28.11
CA ARG A 233 5.87 -9.24 29.12
C ARG A 233 5.57 -7.91 29.82
N ILE A 234 5.13 -6.90 29.05
CA ILE A 234 4.77 -5.58 29.60
C ILE A 234 3.52 -5.70 30.48
N GLU A 235 2.52 -6.49 30.10
CA GLU A 235 1.35 -6.79 30.95
C GLU A 235 1.77 -7.30 32.34
N ALA A 236 2.61 -8.34 32.34
CA ALA A 236 3.07 -8.96 33.59
C ALA A 236 3.89 -7.99 34.45
N GLN A 237 4.78 -7.21 33.83
CA GLN A 237 5.65 -6.26 34.54
C GLN A 237 4.91 -5.08 35.15
N ARG A 238 3.85 -4.59 34.46
CA ARG A 238 3.12 -3.38 34.86
C ARG A 238 1.78 -3.66 35.55
N GLY A 239 1.35 -4.92 35.57
CA GLY A 239 0.06 -5.31 36.13
C GLY A 239 -1.13 -4.69 35.38
N VAL A 240 -1.01 -4.55 34.08
CA VAL A 240 -2.09 -4.06 33.18
C VAL A 240 -2.66 -5.24 32.41
N LYS A 241 -3.78 -5.03 31.68
CA LYS A 241 -4.32 -5.99 30.71
C LYS A 241 -4.29 -5.38 29.31
N CYS A 242 -3.89 -6.17 28.32
CA CYS A 242 -3.90 -5.75 26.92
C CYS A 242 -4.89 -6.61 26.11
N GLU A 243 -5.72 -5.93 25.33
CA GLU A 243 -6.62 -6.54 24.36
C GLU A 243 -6.15 -6.15 22.96
N ILE A 244 -5.86 -7.15 22.13
CA ILE A 244 -5.41 -6.94 20.74
C ILE A 244 -6.56 -7.26 19.80
N LYS A 245 -6.83 -6.35 18.87
CA LYS A 245 -7.84 -6.55 17.83
C LYS A 245 -7.24 -6.28 16.46
N GLN A 246 -7.27 -7.28 15.58
CA GLN A 246 -6.90 -7.12 14.18
C GLN A 246 -7.90 -6.18 13.47
N LEU A 247 -7.38 -5.21 12.72
CA LEU A 247 -8.16 -4.22 11.99
C LEU A 247 -8.13 -4.48 10.48
N ALA A 248 -6.94 -4.82 9.95
CA ALA A 248 -6.76 -5.19 8.54
C ALA A 248 -5.60 -6.18 8.41
N PHE A 249 -5.68 -7.03 7.41
CA PHE A 249 -4.64 -7.98 7.05
C PHE A 249 -4.69 -8.22 5.54
N ASP A 250 -3.61 -7.85 4.86
CA ASP A 250 -3.39 -8.17 3.46
C ASP A 250 -2.09 -8.97 3.33
N GLU A 251 -1.97 -9.79 2.29
CA GLU A 251 -0.75 -10.55 2.03
C GLU A 251 0.17 -9.76 1.10
N PRO A 252 1.48 -9.67 1.40
CA PRO A 252 2.45 -9.06 0.51
C PRO A 252 2.56 -9.85 -0.80
N CYS A 253 2.98 -9.17 -1.84
CA CYS A 253 3.05 -9.73 -3.18
C CYS A 253 4.47 -9.60 -3.75
N ALA A 254 5.13 -10.72 -4.04
CA ALA A 254 6.35 -10.73 -4.84
C ALA A 254 5.99 -10.56 -6.32
N LEU A 255 6.69 -9.70 -7.04
CA LEU A 255 6.49 -9.47 -8.46
C LEU A 255 7.31 -10.47 -9.31
N ASP A 256 6.98 -10.57 -10.61
CA ASP A 256 7.60 -11.56 -11.50
C ASP A 256 9.08 -11.28 -11.73
N GLY A 257 9.94 -12.19 -11.29
CA GLY A 257 11.40 -12.04 -11.35
C GLY A 257 11.97 -11.97 -12.77
N ARG A 258 11.25 -12.44 -13.81
CA ARG A 258 11.68 -12.31 -15.22
C ARG A 258 11.42 -10.89 -15.70
N LEU A 259 10.28 -10.33 -15.34
CA LEU A 259 9.92 -8.96 -15.69
C LEU A 259 10.78 -7.94 -14.94
N ILE A 260 11.10 -8.18 -13.66
CA ILE A 260 12.05 -7.38 -12.88
C ILE A 260 13.39 -7.31 -13.59
N LYS A 261 13.95 -8.47 -13.99
CA LYS A 261 15.21 -8.54 -14.74
C LYS A 261 15.13 -7.82 -16.08
N LEU A 262 14.01 -7.95 -16.79
CA LEU A 262 13.78 -7.26 -18.06
C LEU A 262 13.78 -5.75 -17.88
N ILE A 263 13.06 -5.22 -16.89
CA ILE A 263 13.01 -3.79 -16.59
C ILE A 263 14.42 -3.27 -16.27
N ALA A 264 15.17 -3.95 -15.39
CA ALA A 264 16.54 -3.55 -15.05
C ALA A 264 17.47 -3.54 -16.27
N GLN A 265 17.39 -4.56 -17.14
CA GLN A 265 18.16 -4.62 -18.39
C GLN A 265 17.81 -3.47 -19.35
N LYS A 266 16.52 -3.16 -19.49
CA LYS A 266 16.06 -2.07 -20.36
C LYS A 266 16.43 -0.69 -19.80
N ALA A 267 16.36 -0.51 -18.47
CA ALA A 267 16.83 0.71 -17.83
C ALA A 267 18.34 0.93 -18.09
N ALA A 268 19.14 -0.10 -17.90
CA ALA A 268 20.58 -0.06 -18.20
C ALA A 268 20.86 0.24 -19.69
N ALA A 269 20.11 -0.38 -20.61
CA ALA A 269 20.26 -0.16 -22.05
C ALA A 269 19.89 1.28 -22.46
N LEU A 270 18.97 1.93 -21.74
CA LEU A 270 18.61 3.33 -21.92
C LEU A 270 19.56 4.30 -21.19
N GLY A 271 20.57 3.79 -20.49
CA GLY A 271 21.51 4.60 -19.71
C GLY A 271 20.92 5.18 -18.42
N LEU A 272 19.79 4.62 -17.93
CA LEU A 272 19.13 5.07 -16.73
C LEU A 272 19.72 4.39 -15.49
N SER A 273 20.05 5.17 -14.46
CA SER A 273 20.38 4.65 -13.14
C SER A 273 19.12 4.00 -12.54
N HIS A 274 19.29 2.83 -11.92
CA HIS A 274 18.15 2.11 -11.34
C HIS A 274 18.52 1.32 -10.10
N GLU A 275 17.54 1.12 -9.23
CA GLU A 275 17.63 0.31 -7.99
C GLU A 275 16.50 -0.71 -7.97
N ILE A 276 16.79 -1.93 -7.48
CA ILE A 276 15.75 -2.93 -7.22
C ILE A 276 15.27 -2.73 -5.78
N MET A 277 14.02 -2.35 -5.63
CA MET A 277 13.46 -1.93 -4.35
C MET A 277 12.03 -2.44 -4.14
N PRO A 278 11.56 -2.58 -2.91
CA PRO A 278 10.16 -2.89 -2.66
C PRO A 278 9.28 -1.63 -2.73
N SER A 279 7.97 -1.81 -2.97
CA SER A 279 6.98 -0.80 -2.64
C SER A 279 6.54 -0.92 -1.19
N GLY A 280 6.56 0.18 -0.44
CA GLY A 280 5.98 0.29 0.89
C GLY A 280 4.45 0.54 0.88
N ALA A 281 3.91 0.95 -0.27
CA ALA A 281 2.48 1.18 -0.50
C ALA A 281 1.82 -0.05 -1.17
N GLY A 282 0.48 -0.17 -1.03
CA GLY A 282 -0.31 -1.11 -1.81
C GLY A 282 -0.56 -0.54 -3.21
N HIS A 283 -0.74 -1.40 -4.21
CA HIS A 283 -1.04 -1.03 -5.60
C HIS A 283 -1.96 -2.05 -6.24
N ASP A 284 -2.64 -1.67 -7.32
CA ASP A 284 -3.49 -2.58 -8.10
C ASP A 284 -2.70 -3.77 -8.67
N ALA A 285 -1.41 -3.56 -8.98
CA ALA A 285 -0.47 -4.60 -9.42
C ALA A 285 -0.43 -5.82 -8.48
N MET A 286 -0.62 -5.62 -7.15
CA MET A 286 -0.62 -6.75 -6.21
C MET A 286 -1.79 -7.73 -6.43
N HIS A 287 -2.88 -7.27 -7.04
CA HIS A 287 -4.00 -8.13 -7.37
C HIS A 287 -3.88 -8.70 -8.78
N MET A 288 -3.37 -7.90 -9.73
CA MET A 288 -3.10 -8.35 -11.09
C MET A 288 -2.08 -9.51 -11.15
N SER A 289 -1.14 -9.58 -10.19
CA SER A 289 -0.21 -10.69 -10.04
C SER A 289 -0.87 -12.07 -9.86
N ALA A 290 -2.13 -12.10 -9.45
CA ALA A 290 -2.90 -13.35 -9.38
C ALA A 290 -3.45 -13.80 -10.74
N LEU A 291 -3.48 -12.90 -11.74
CA LEU A 291 -3.99 -13.19 -13.09
C LEU A 291 -2.87 -13.44 -14.10
N CYS A 292 -1.75 -12.71 -13.96
CA CYS A 292 -0.65 -12.76 -14.92
C CYS A 292 0.68 -12.33 -14.28
N PRO A 293 1.82 -12.62 -14.93
CA PRO A 293 3.11 -12.05 -14.58
C PRO A 293 3.02 -10.51 -14.51
N THR A 294 3.41 -9.93 -13.40
CA THR A 294 3.21 -8.51 -13.10
C THR A 294 4.50 -7.86 -12.65
N ALA A 295 4.73 -6.62 -13.07
CA ALA A 295 5.85 -5.79 -12.62
C ALA A 295 5.46 -4.33 -12.52
N MET A 296 6.26 -3.56 -11.75
CA MET A 296 6.07 -2.13 -11.56
C MET A 296 7.38 -1.37 -11.77
N ILE A 297 7.24 -0.14 -12.24
CA ILE A 297 8.33 0.81 -12.44
C ILE A 297 8.03 2.04 -11.59
N PHE A 298 8.97 2.44 -10.75
CA PHE A 298 8.91 3.69 -10.01
C PHE A 298 9.76 4.77 -10.66
N ILE A 299 9.28 6.02 -10.54
CA ILE A 299 10.05 7.23 -10.79
C ILE A 299 10.16 8.04 -9.50
N PRO A 300 11.16 8.94 -9.37
CA PRO A 300 11.36 9.72 -8.17
C PRO A 300 10.16 10.59 -7.78
N SER A 301 9.87 10.63 -6.48
CA SER A 301 8.98 11.61 -5.85
C SER A 301 9.83 12.66 -5.16
N LYS A 302 9.69 13.92 -5.54
CA LYS A 302 10.48 15.02 -4.96
C LYS A 302 10.28 15.08 -3.43
N ASP A 303 11.38 15.07 -2.69
CA ASP A 303 11.40 15.03 -1.21
C ASP A 303 10.60 13.85 -0.61
N GLY A 304 10.23 12.85 -1.41
CA GLY A 304 9.40 11.72 -1.00
C GLY A 304 7.95 12.08 -0.69
N ILE A 305 7.49 13.25 -1.11
CA ILE A 305 6.15 13.75 -0.81
C ILE A 305 5.13 13.03 -1.69
N SER A 306 4.14 12.41 -1.04
CA SER A 306 2.92 11.87 -1.66
C SER A 306 1.72 12.03 -0.72
N HIS A 307 0.50 11.82 -1.22
CA HIS A 307 -0.76 12.08 -0.49
C HIS A 307 -0.84 13.53 0.01
N ASN A 308 -0.33 14.46 -0.78
CA ASN A 308 -0.20 15.86 -0.42
C ASN A 308 -0.25 16.72 -1.70
N PRO A 309 -0.88 17.90 -1.69
CA PRO A 309 -0.89 18.80 -2.85
C PRO A 309 0.49 19.27 -3.34
N ALA A 310 1.53 19.13 -2.52
CA ALA A 310 2.92 19.43 -2.89
C ALA A 310 3.65 18.25 -3.58
N GLU A 311 2.95 17.14 -3.83
CA GLU A 311 3.47 16.00 -4.58
C GLU A 311 3.97 16.41 -5.96
N PHE A 312 5.16 15.96 -6.33
CA PHE A 312 5.75 16.34 -7.59
C PHE A 312 6.77 15.30 -8.08
N SER A 313 6.72 15.04 -9.39
CA SER A 313 7.76 14.33 -10.13
C SER A 313 8.17 15.17 -11.36
N SER A 314 9.46 15.19 -11.68
CA SER A 314 9.95 16.01 -12.78
C SER A 314 9.51 15.46 -14.16
N TRP A 315 9.35 16.34 -15.15
CA TRP A 315 9.03 15.93 -16.52
C TRP A 315 10.10 15.01 -17.13
N SER A 316 11.36 15.16 -16.73
CA SER A 316 12.43 14.25 -17.13
C SER A 316 12.25 12.84 -16.56
N ASP A 317 11.86 12.72 -15.29
CA ASP A 317 11.63 11.43 -14.64
C ASP A 317 10.39 10.75 -15.23
N ILE A 318 9.32 11.51 -15.47
CA ILE A 318 8.13 11.03 -16.17
C ILE A 318 8.50 10.47 -17.55
N ALA A 319 9.27 11.22 -18.34
CA ALA A 319 9.71 10.78 -19.67
C ALA A 319 10.58 9.52 -19.60
N ASN A 320 11.48 9.44 -18.62
CA ASN A 320 12.30 8.25 -18.38
C ASN A 320 11.44 7.02 -18.07
N GLY A 321 10.46 7.17 -17.16
CA GLY A 321 9.53 6.11 -16.78
C GLY A 321 8.69 5.61 -17.96
N VAL A 322 8.10 6.54 -18.73
CA VAL A 322 7.25 6.20 -19.91
C VAL A 322 8.09 5.54 -21.01
N ASN A 323 9.29 6.04 -21.31
CA ASN A 323 10.18 5.44 -22.31
C ASN A 323 10.62 4.04 -21.90
N LEU A 324 10.93 3.83 -20.62
CA LEU A 324 11.25 2.52 -20.09
C LEU A 324 10.05 1.58 -20.18
N LEU A 325 8.87 2.01 -19.75
CA LEU A 325 7.61 1.26 -19.88
C LEU A 325 7.37 0.84 -21.33
N LYS A 326 7.50 1.77 -22.29
CA LYS A 326 7.37 1.47 -23.72
C LYS A 326 8.36 0.39 -24.16
N SER A 327 9.63 0.50 -23.80
CA SER A 327 10.67 -0.48 -24.16
C SER A 327 10.39 -1.89 -23.62
N VAL A 328 9.87 -1.98 -22.38
CA VAL A 328 9.52 -3.25 -21.74
C VAL A 328 8.27 -3.86 -22.36
N VAL A 329 7.23 -3.06 -22.57
CA VAL A 329 5.95 -3.50 -23.17
C VAL A 329 6.16 -4.00 -24.60
N LEU A 330 6.94 -3.30 -25.43
CA LEU A 330 7.28 -3.77 -26.76
C LEU A 330 7.99 -5.13 -26.74
N GLU A 331 8.98 -5.31 -25.88
CA GLU A 331 9.70 -6.59 -25.77
C GLU A 331 8.73 -7.74 -25.40
N THR A 332 7.79 -7.51 -24.47
CA THR A 332 6.85 -8.55 -24.05
C THR A 332 5.73 -8.77 -25.07
N ALA A 333 5.28 -7.73 -25.78
CA ALA A 333 4.25 -7.82 -26.80
C ALA A 333 4.73 -8.50 -28.09
N GLU A 334 6.04 -8.51 -28.36
CA GLU A 334 6.67 -9.14 -29.53
C GLU A 334 7.14 -10.59 -29.30
N ARG A 335 7.27 -11.04 -28.04
CA ARG A 335 7.67 -12.43 -27.75
C ARG A 335 6.60 -13.42 -28.21
N ALA A 336 7.05 -14.51 -28.82
CA ALA A 336 6.21 -15.63 -29.29
C ALA A 336 5.77 -16.51 -28.14
#